data_871f9871173810a9459dc7d7ddbe1872
#
_entry.id   871f9871173810a9459dc7d7ddbe1872
#
_cell.length_a   1.000
_cell.length_b   1.000
_cell.length_c   1.000
_cell.angle_alpha   90.00
_cell.angle_beta   90.00
_cell.angle_gamma   90.00
#
_symmetry.space_group_name_H-M   'P 1'
#
loop_
_entity.id
_entity.type
_entity.pdbx_description
1 polymer ?
#
loop_
_entity_poly.entity_id
_entity_poly.type
_entity_poly.pdbx_seq_one_letter_code
_entity_poly.pdbx_strand_id
1 'polypeptide(L)' 'MYQIEKTTLIAEIMENAPFVAPMFQAIGMHCMRCAMASGENLEEACAAHGVDVDKFVEKVNEFIAAQG' A
#
# COMPACT_ATOMS: atom_id res chain seq x y z
N MET A 1 14.04 -4.71 -8.74
CA MET A 1 13.39 -3.68 -7.92
C MET A 1 11.96 -4.07 -7.61
N TYR A 2 11.57 -3.98 -6.34
CA TYR A 2 10.21 -4.32 -5.93
C TYR A 2 9.22 -3.26 -6.42
N GLN A 3 8.12 -3.70 -6.98
CA GLN A 3 7.03 -2.82 -7.40
C GLN A 3 5.71 -3.42 -6.95
N ILE A 4 4.75 -2.57 -6.64
CA ILE A 4 3.43 -3.00 -6.24
C ILE A 4 2.41 -2.78 -7.36
N GLU A 5 1.31 -3.50 -7.27
CA GLU A 5 0.17 -3.36 -8.18
C GLU A 5 -1.09 -3.22 -7.33
N LYS A 6 -2.19 -2.83 -7.96
CA LYS A 6 -3.46 -2.68 -7.24
C LYS A 6 -3.97 -3.99 -6.65
N THR A 7 -3.55 -5.13 -7.19
CA THR A 7 -3.92 -6.44 -6.71
C THR A 7 -2.96 -6.99 -5.64
N THR A 8 -1.87 -6.28 -5.35
CA THR A 8 -0.90 -6.72 -4.37
C THR A 8 -1.51 -6.66 -2.96
N LEU A 9 -1.32 -7.71 -2.18
CA LEU A 9 -1.84 -7.75 -0.82
C LEU A 9 -1.07 -6.78 0.08
N ILE A 10 -1.80 -6.14 0.99
CA ILE A 10 -1.18 -5.22 1.95
C ILE A 10 -0.10 -5.94 2.77
N ALA A 11 -0.37 -7.18 3.19
CA ALA A 11 0.61 -7.97 3.94
C ALA A 11 1.90 -8.15 3.15
N GLU A 12 1.80 -8.41 1.86
CA GLU A 12 2.96 -8.59 1.00
C GLU A 12 3.77 -7.29 0.89
N ILE A 13 3.08 -6.16 0.77
CA ILE A 13 3.75 -4.86 0.70
C ILE A 13 4.53 -4.60 2.00
N MET A 14 3.94 -4.91 3.14
CA MET A 14 4.60 -4.70 4.42
C MET A 14 5.79 -5.63 4.63
N GLU A 15 5.76 -6.82 4.06
CA GLU A 15 6.90 -7.74 4.13
C GLU A 15 8.07 -7.27 3.28
N ASN A 16 7.78 -6.75 2.09
CA ASN A 16 8.80 -6.39 1.11
C ASN A 16 9.24 -4.93 1.20
N ALA A 17 8.35 -4.05 1.62
CA ALA A 17 8.62 -2.61 1.66
C ALA A 17 7.97 -1.95 2.88
N PRO A 18 8.37 -2.36 4.11
CA PRO A 18 7.76 -1.80 5.33
C PRO A 18 7.94 -0.29 5.46
N PHE A 19 8.94 0.27 4.80
CA PHE A 19 9.19 1.71 4.84
C PHE A 19 8.11 2.55 4.14
N VAL A 20 7.16 1.93 3.44
CA VAL A 20 6.06 2.68 2.83
C VAL A 20 4.86 2.84 3.78
N ALA A 21 4.93 2.28 5.00
CA ALA A 21 3.84 2.40 5.96
C ALA A 21 3.34 3.83 6.18
N PRO A 22 4.21 4.86 6.29
CA PRO A 22 3.73 6.23 6.43
C PRO A 22 2.83 6.71 5.29
N MET A 23 3.03 6.18 4.09
CA MET A 23 2.19 6.55 2.95
C MET A 23 0.76 6.02 3.12
N PHE A 24 0.63 4.82 3.67
CA PHE A 24 -0.68 4.26 3.97
C PHE A 24 -1.38 5.02 5.10
N GLN A 25 -0.62 5.44 6.10
CA GLN A 25 -1.15 6.24 7.19
C GLN A 25 -1.67 7.59 6.68
N ALA A 26 -1.01 8.15 5.68
CA ALA A 26 -1.41 9.43 5.10
C ALA A 26 -2.80 9.38 4.44
N ILE A 27 -3.23 8.21 3.96
CA ILE A 27 -4.55 8.06 3.35
C ILE A 27 -5.61 7.58 4.35
N GLY A 28 -5.24 7.50 5.63
CA GLY A 28 -6.18 7.16 6.69
C GLY A 28 -6.09 5.74 7.21
N MET A 29 -5.16 4.94 6.75
CA MET A 29 -4.98 3.56 7.21
C MET A 29 -4.13 3.54 8.47
N HIS A 30 -4.75 3.83 9.60
CA HIS A 30 -4.02 3.90 10.87
C HIS A 30 -3.77 2.52 11.49
N CYS A 31 -4.58 1.53 11.14
CA CYS A 31 -4.41 0.16 11.65
C CYS A 31 -4.19 -0.80 10.49
N MET A 32 -2.94 -0.96 10.10
CA MET A 32 -2.59 -1.84 8.99
C MET A 32 -2.75 -3.32 9.33
N ARG A 33 -2.75 -3.64 10.61
CA ARG A 33 -2.95 -5.02 11.06
C ARG A 33 -4.30 -5.58 10.60
N CYS A 34 -5.35 -4.75 10.61
CA CYS A 34 -6.67 -5.19 10.17
C CYS A 34 -6.67 -5.55 8.69
N ALA A 35 -6.05 -4.72 7.87
CA ALA A 35 -5.95 -4.97 6.44
C ALA A 35 -5.12 -6.22 6.15
N MET A 36 -4.03 -6.42 6.89
CA MET A 36 -3.18 -7.60 6.74
C MET A 36 -3.92 -8.87 7.15
N ALA A 37 -4.64 -8.80 8.28
CA ALA A 37 -5.35 -9.96 8.80
C ALA A 37 -6.52 -10.37 7.91
N SER A 38 -7.17 -9.41 7.26
CA SER A 38 -8.31 -9.69 6.37
C SER A 38 -7.89 -10.10 4.97
N GLY A 39 -6.61 -10.00 4.65
CA GLY A 39 -6.10 -10.35 3.33
C GLY A 39 -6.47 -9.34 2.25
N GLU A 40 -6.71 -8.11 2.63
CA GLU A 40 -7.04 -7.06 1.67
C GLU A 40 -5.89 -6.77 0.71
N ASN A 41 -6.24 -6.50 -0.54
CA ASN A 41 -5.29 -5.99 -1.51
C ASN A 41 -5.35 -4.47 -1.51
N LEU A 42 -4.43 -3.86 -2.26
CA LEU A 42 -4.33 -2.41 -2.31
C LEU A 42 -5.57 -1.74 -2.87
N GLU A 43 -6.17 -2.33 -3.90
CA GLU A 43 -7.39 -1.80 -4.51
C GLU A 43 -8.53 -1.73 -3.50
N GLU A 44 -8.72 -2.79 -2.73
CA GLU A 44 -9.77 -2.83 -1.71
C GLU A 44 -9.53 -1.78 -0.62
N ALA A 45 -8.28 -1.67 -0.18
CA ALA A 45 -7.94 -0.70 0.86
C ALA A 45 -8.15 0.74 0.39
N CYS A 46 -7.72 1.05 -0.83
CA CYS A 46 -7.90 2.39 -1.38
C CYS A 46 -9.38 2.72 -1.60
N ALA A 47 -10.17 1.75 -2.05
CA ALA A 47 -11.60 1.94 -2.24
C ALA A 47 -12.29 2.27 -0.91
N ALA A 48 -11.90 1.60 0.15
CA ALA A 48 -12.48 1.83 1.48
C ALA A 48 -12.18 3.24 2.00
N HIS A 49 -11.08 3.84 1.57
CA HIS A 49 -10.67 5.18 2.01
C HIS A 49 -10.90 6.27 0.97
N GLY A 50 -11.56 5.94 -0.14
CA GLY A 50 -11.87 6.92 -1.18
C GLY A 50 -10.64 7.42 -1.93
N VAL A 51 -9.62 6.61 -2.05
CA VAL A 51 -8.35 6.96 -2.70
C VAL A 51 -8.29 6.35 -4.10
N ASP A 52 -7.76 7.13 -5.06
CA ASP A 52 -7.50 6.64 -6.41
C ASP A 52 -6.33 5.65 -6.36
N VAL A 53 -6.62 4.37 -6.55
CA VAL A 53 -5.60 3.33 -6.42
C VAL A 53 -4.49 3.46 -7.45
N ASP A 54 -4.82 3.85 -8.67
CA ASP A 54 -3.81 3.98 -9.73
C ASP A 54 -2.78 5.05 -9.38
N LYS A 55 -3.24 6.19 -8.87
CA LYS A 55 -2.34 7.26 -8.44
C LYS A 55 -1.52 6.86 -7.22
N PHE A 56 -2.15 6.14 -6.30
CA PHE A 56 -1.46 5.69 -5.09
C PHE A 56 -0.36 4.69 -5.43
N VAL A 57 -0.66 3.72 -6.31
CA VAL A 57 0.32 2.74 -6.79
C VAL A 57 1.52 3.46 -7.42
N GLU A 58 1.26 4.45 -8.25
CA GLU A 58 2.32 5.21 -8.91
C GLU A 58 3.21 5.89 -7.87
N LYS A 59 2.62 6.56 -6.90
CA LYS A 59 3.38 7.26 -5.86
C LYS A 59 4.20 6.30 -5.00
N VAL A 60 3.61 5.18 -4.62
CA VAL A 60 4.32 4.20 -3.80
C VAL A 60 5.48 3.59 -4.58
N ASN A 61 5.28 3.27 -5.85
CA ASN A 61 6.35 2.73 -6.67
C ASN A 61 7.48 3.73 -6.87
N GLU A 62 7.16 5.03 -7.02
CA GLU A 62 8.17 6.08 -7.10
C GLU A 62 8.99 6.14 -5.80
N PHE A 63 8.31 6.03 -4.67
CA PHE A 63 8.98 6.05 -3.38
C PHE A 63 9.89 4.84 -3.20
N ILE A 64 9.42 3.66 -3.58
CA ILE A 64 10.23 2.44 -3.53
C ILE A 64 11.48 2.58 -4.40
N ALA A 65 11.31 3.09 -5.61
CA ALA A 65 12.42 3.30 -6.52
C ALA A 65 13.46 4.27 -5.96
N ALA A 66 13.01 5.28 -5.23
CA ALA A 66 13.90 6.26 -4.61
C ALA A 66 14.71 5.65 -3.45
N GLN A 67 14.19 4.61 -2.80
CA GLN A 67 14.90 3.94 -1.70
C GLN A 67 15.96 2.97 -2.19
N GLY A 68 15.75 2.41 -3.35
CA GLY A 68 16.62 1.40 -3.91
C GLY A 68 17.65 1.93 -4.81
#